data_b33ce307c0f70c67dec788b5f03f5ecd
#
_entry.id   b33ce307c0f70c67dec788b5f03f5ecd
#
_cell.length_a   1.000
_cell.length_b   1.000
_cell.length_c   1.000
_cell.angle_alpha   90.00
_cell.angle_beta   90.00
_cell.angle_gamma   90.00
#
_symmetry.space_group_name_H-M   'P 1'
#
loop_
_entity.id
_entity.type
_entity.pdbx_description
1 polymer ?
#
loop_
_entity_poly.entity_id
_entity_poly.type
_entity_poly.pdbx_seq_one_letter_code
_entity_poly.pdbx_strand_id
1 'polypeptide(L)'
;DDELVHWKKHPANPVIPLPNEGDPGYGVYHVWDTCGWVDGDMYYSISGNKPHTPPETDGDVAFLFKSRDLVHWEYVHPFYASDRRWTGADEDCSCPDFFPLGDKHVLMFISHNKGTQYYIGRYEGEKFYPERHGRLNWPGGPSFAQESLLDAKGRRIFWAWLCESRTREAQFSSGWSGVMSLPRVISLADDGTLRIDPVEELPALRQNHRQRRDLALADGAEQGLEEVAGDCLELVLDIEPPGAGVCGIKVRCSPD
;
A
#
# COMPACT_ATOMS: atom_id res chain seq x y z
N ASP A 1 7.46 -14.76 -21.78
CA ASP A 1 7.08 -16.17 -21.86
C ASP A 1 5.98 -16.49 -20.83
N ASP A 2 5.39 -17.67 -20.93
CA ASP A 2 4.27 -18.08 -20.07
C ASP A 2 4.68 -18.30 -18.61
N GLU A 3 5.97 -18.40 -18.33
CA GLU A 3 6.53 -18.48 -16.97
C GLU A 3 6.77 -17.10 -16.35
N LEU A 4 6.52 -16.02 -17.08
CA LEU A 4 6.72 -14.61 -16.67
C LEU A 4 8.17 -14.32 -16.20
N VAL A 5 9.15 -15.04 -16.72
CA VAL A 5 10.57 -14.88 -16.40
C VAL A 5 11.26 -13.95 -17.40
N HIS A 6 10.91 -14.06 -18.69
CA HIS A 6 11.50 -13.28 -19.76
C HIS A 6 10.51 -12.25 -20.31
N TRP A 7 10.78 -10.99 -20.05
CA TRP A 7 9.94 -9.87 -20.45
C TRP A 7 10.57 -9.11 -21.62
N LYS A 8 9.72 -8.71 -22.57
CA LYS A 8 10.10 -7.83 -23.67
C LYS A 8 9.11 -6.67 -23.73
N LYS A 9 9.64 -5.45 -23.74
CA LYS A 9 8.79 -4.26 -23.92
C LYS A 9 8.12 -4.30 -25.30
N HIS A 10 6.81 -4.01 -25.30
CA HIS A 10 6.07 -3.89 -26.56
C HIS A 10 6.59 -2.69 -27.38
N PRO A 11 6.70 -2.82 -28.71
CA PRO A 11 7.21 -1.73 -29.56
C PRO A 11 6.40 -0.43 -29.49
N ALA A 12 5.10 -0.52 -29.20
CA ALA A 12 4.21 0.64 -29.08
C ALA A 12 4.32 1.37 -27.72
N ASN A 13 5.16 0.87 -26.77
CA ASN A 13 5.33 1.59 -25.49
C ASN A 13 5.96 2.99 -25.68
N PRO A 14 5.49 4.00 -24.91
CA PRO A 14 4.42 3.94 -23.92
C PRO A 14 3.04 3.88 -24.56
N VAL A 15 2.21 2.90 -24.19
CA VAL A 15 0.84 2.73 -24.72
C VAL A 15 -0.17 3.73 -24.13
N ILE A 16 0.11 4.29 -22.97
CA ILE A 16 -0.58 5.45 -22.39
C ILE A 16 0.50 6.50 -22.13
N PRO A 17 0.79 7.41 -23.09
CA PRO A 17 1.82 8.42 -22.92
C PRO A 17 1.35 9.52 -21.96
N LEU A 18 2.29 10.07 -21.18
CA LEU A 18 2.05 11.31 -20.45
C LEU A 18 1.90 12.45 -21.47
N PRO A 19 0.80 13.23 -21.42
CA PRO A 19 0.58 14.32 -22.36
C PRO A 19 1.58 15.44 -22.14
N ASN A 20 2.13 15.97 -23.24
CA ASN A 20 2.94 17.19 -23.23
C ASN A 20 2.07 18.41 -23.49
N GLU A 21 2.63 19.61 -23.23
CA GLU A 21 1.97 20.86 -23.60
C GLU A 21 1.68 20.89 -25.12
N GLY A 22 0.40 21.12 -25.45
CA GLY A 22 -0.10 21.06 -26.83
C GLY A 22 -0.80 19.75 -27.20
N ASP A 23 -0.65 18.69 -26.43
CA ASP A 23 -1.40 17.44 -26.64
C ASP A 23 -2.85 17.55 -26.14
N PRO A 24 -3.83 16.89 -26.76
CA PRO A 24 -5.23 16.94 -26.33
C PRO A 24 -5.49 16.49 -24.88
N GLY A 25 -4.63 15.65 -24.33
CA GLY A 25 -4.71 15.15 -22.95
C GLY A 25 -4.07 16.07 -21.90
N TYR A 26 -3.34 17.12 -22.33
CA TYR A 26 -2.66 18.02 -21.41
C TYR A 26 -3.67 18.81 -20.57
N GLY A 27 -3.51 18.78 -19.24
CA GLY A 27 -4.47 19.41 -18.34
C GLY A 27 -5.75 18.63 -18.12
N VAL A 28 -5.91 17.47 -18.78
CA VAL A 28 -7.12 16.63 -18.68
C VAL A 28 -6.87 15.41 -17.78
N TYR A 29 -5.72 14.76 -17.95
CA TYR A 29 -5.35 13.60 -17.14
C TYR A 29 -3.84 13.53 -16.91
N HIS A 30 -3.46 12.76 -15.88
CA HIS A 30 -2.09 12.37 -15.62
C HIS A 30 -1.85 10.89 -15.94
N VAL A 31 -0.60 10.55 -16.22
CA VAL A 31 -0.11 9.17 -16.26
C VAL A 31 1.02 9.04 -15.25
N TRP A 32 0.65 8.53 -14.07
CA TRP A 32 1.56 8.38 -12.94
C TRP A 32 1.19 7.13 -12.16
N ASP A 33 2.05 6.13 -12.21
CA ASP A 33 1.80 4.78 -11.69
C ASP A 33 0.43 4.23 -12.13
N THR A 34 0.33 2.98 -12.46
CA THR A 34 -0.91 2.43 -13.01
C THR A 34 -1.27 1.10 -12.37
N CYS A 35 -2.58 0.90 -12.15
CA CYS A 35 -3.16 -0.40 -11.83
C CYS A 35 -4.12 -0.81 -12.94
N GLY A 36 -4.17 -2.09 -13.29
CA GLY A 36 -5.05 -2.59 -14.33
C GLY A 36 -5.88 -3.81 -13.91
N TRP A 37 -7.06 -3.94 -14.49
CA TRP A 37 -7.93 -5.11 -14.32
C TRP A 37 -8.70 -5.43 -15.61
N VAL A 38 -9.34 -6.58 -15.62
CA VAL A 38 -10.20 -7.04 -16.70
C VAL A 38 -11.65 -7.10 -16.20
N ASP A 39 -12.57 -6.60 -17.01
CA ASP A 39 -14.00 -6.75 -16.78
C ASP A 39 -14.68 -7.11 -18.10
N GLY A 40 -15.20 -8.34 -18.17
CA GLY A 40 -15.71 -8.91 -19.41
C GLY A 40 -14.65 -9.01 -20.50
N ASP A 41 -14.86 -8.35 -21.64
CA ASP A 41 -13.94 -8.27 -22.78
C ASP A 41 -13.13 -6.97 -22.83
N MET A 42 -13.18 -6.20 -21.76
CA MET A 42 -12.52 -4.89 -21.66
C MET A 42 -11.39 -4.92 -20.65
N TYR A 43 -10.27 -4.33 -21.03
CA TYR A 43 -9.16 -4.00 -20.13
C TYR A 43 -9.35 -2.58 -19.62
N TYR A 44 -9.19 -2.42 -18.32
CA TYR A 44 -9.21 -1.13 -17.65
C TYR A 44 -7.86 -0.84 -17.01
N SER A 45 -7.51 0.43 -16.95
CA SER A 45 -6.37 0.91 -16.18
C SER A 45 -6.73 2.22 -15.50
N ILE A 46 -6.36 2.36 -14.23
CA ILE A 46 -6.35 3.66 -13.57
C ILE A 46 -4.92 4.14 -13.44
N SER A 47 -4.75 5.45 -13.57
CA SER A 47 -3.50 6.15 -13.30
C SER A 47 -3.73 7.19 -12.23
N GLY A 48 -2.82 7.28 -11.27
CA GLY A 48 -2.89 8.27 -10.22
C GLY A 48 -2.39 9.65 -10.65
N ASN A 49 -2.29 10.54 -9.66
CA ASN A 49 -1.65 11.84 -9.81
C ASN A 49 -0.50 12.00 -8.80
N LYS A 50 0.34 13.00 -9.03
CA LYS A 50 1.39 13.40 -8.11
C LYS A 50 1.29 14.90 -7.85
N PRO A 51 1.43 15.37 -6.60
CA PRO A 51 1.36 16.79 -6.29
C PRO A 51 2.47 17.56 -7.00
N HIS A 52 2.18 18.80 -7.36
CA HIS A 52 3.12 19.73 -8.01
C HIS A 52 3.73 19.22 -9.33
N THR A 53 3.05 18.31 -10.02
CA THR A 53 3.41 17.86 -11.37
C THR A 53 2.41 18.46 -12.35
N PRO A 54 2.85 19.28 -13.31
CA PRO A 54 1.94 19.86 -14.32
C PRO A 54 1.28 18.78 -15.20
N PRO A 55 0.00 18.99 -15.56
CA PRO A 55 -0.88 20.04 -15.05
C PRO A 55 -1.25 19.75 -13.60
N GLU A 56 -1.20 20.79 -12.76
CA GLU A 56 -1.50 20.62 -11.34
C GLU A 56 -2.96 20.22 -11.14
N THR A 57 -3.16 19.15 -10.35
CA THR A 57 -4.49 18.74 -9.90
C THR A 57 -4.59 18.97 -8.40
N ASP A 58 -5.75 19.44 -7.97
CA ASP A 58 -6.07 19.62 -6.56
C ASP A 58 -6.43 18.28 -5.93
N GLY A 59 -5.58 17.78 -5.00
CA GLY A 59 -5.80 16.59 -4.20
C GLY A 59 -5.65 15.27 -4.95
N ASP A 60 -6.04 14.21 -4.29
CA ASP A 60 -5.96 12.87 -4.83
C ASP A 60 -7.03 12.62 -5.90
N VAL A 61 -6.54 12.22 -7.07
CA VAL A 61 -7.32 11.93 -8.28
C VAL A 61 -6.76 10.68 -8.95
N ALA A 62 -7.64 9.81 -9.42
CA ALA A 62 -7.28 8.71 -10.32
C ALA A 62 -8.04 8.86 -11.65
N PHE A 63 -7.36 8.59 -12.76
CA PHE A 63 -7.87 8.73 -14.13
C PHE A 63 -8.09 7.35 -14.76
N LEU A 64 -9.25 7.15 -15.38
CA LEU A 64 -9.63 5.88 -15.99
C LEU A 64 -9.31 5.84 -17.47
N PHE A 65 -8.69 4.74 -17.87
CA PHE A 65 -8.45 4.36 -19.26
C PHE A 65 -9.04 2.98 -19.54
N LYS A 66 -9.41 2.73 -20.78
CA LYS A 66 -9.88 1.41 -21.23
C LYS A 66 -9.28 1.02 -22.57
N SER A 67 -9.17 -0.28 -22.82
CA SER A 67 -8.63 -0.86 -24.05
C SER A 67 -9.28 -2.22 -24.34
N ARG A 68 -9.32 -2.63 -25.63
CA ARG A 68 -9.71 -3.98 -26.04
C ARG A 68 -8.51 -4.88 -26.36
N ASP A 69 -7.32 -4.31 -26.50
CA ASP A 69 -6.13 -5.00 -27.01
C ASP A 69 -4.83 -4.74 -26.23
N LEU A 70 -4.91 -3.98 -25.12
CA LEU A 70 -3.77 -3.54 -24.29
C LEU A 70 -2.77 -2.61 -25.00
N VAL A 71 -3.03 -2.23 -26.24
CA VAL A 71 -2.16 -1.35 -27.04
C VAL A 71 -2.82 -0.01 -27.29
N HIS A 72 -4.10 -0.01 -27.64
CA HIS A 72 -4.86 1.21 -27.92
C HIS A 72 -5.74 1.54 -26.72
N TRP A 73 -5.34 2.56 -25.98
CA TRP A 73 -6.01 3.01 -24.78
C TRP A 73 -6.77 4.32 -25.01
N GLU A 74 -7.97 4.36 -24.49
CA GLU A 74 -8.85 5.53 -24.50
C GLU A 74 -8.99 6.09 -23.07
N TYR A 75 -8.76 7.40 -22.89
CA TYR A 75 -9.12 8.07 -21.66
C TYR A 75 -10.66 8.17 -21.55
N VAL A 76 -11.20 7.83 -20.40
CA VAL A 76 -12.64 7.81 -20.16
C VAL A 76 -13.09 9.06 -19.39
N HIS A 77 -12.67 9.16 -18.14
CA HIS A 77 -12.95 10.28 -17.24
C HIS A 77 -12.15 10.11 -15.92
N PRO A 78 -12.22 11.07 -14.96
CA PRO A 78 -11.71 10.82 -13.61
C PRO A 78 -12.47 9.66 -12.96
N PHE A 79 -11.75 8.57 -12.68
CA PHE A 79 -12.25 7.38 -11.99
C PHE A 79 -12.74 7.71 -10.58
N TYR A 80 -11.95 8.51 -9.89
CA TYR A 80 -12.18 9.08 -8.59
C TYR A 80 -11.51 10.44 -8.49
N ALA A 81 -12.14 11.38 -7.79
CA ALA A 81 -11.56 12.65 -7.40
C ALA A 81 -12.03 12.98 -5.99
N SER A 82 -11.11 13.40 -5.14
CA SER A 82 -11.40 13.76 -3.75
C SER A 82 -12.41 14.90 -3.62
N ASP A 83 -13.40 14.71 -2.76
CA ASP A 83 -14.33 15.74 -2.33
C ASP A 83 -13.89 16.44 -1.03
N ARG A 84 -12.67 16.20 -0.61
CA ARG A 84 -12.03 16.77 0.60
C ARG A 84 -12.60 16.28 1.94
N ARG A 85 -13.41 15.26 1.96
CA ARG A 85 -13.90 14.70 3.23
C ARG A 85 -12.80 14.13 4.10
N TRP A 86 -11.77 13.52 3.48
CA TRP A 86 -10.73 12.77 4.18
C TRP A 86 -9.30 13.20 3.85
N THR A 87 -9.09 13.74 2.66
CA THR A 87 -7.78 14.13 2.13
C THR A 87 -7.72 15.59 1.81
N GLY A 88 -6.55 16.20 1.98
CA GLY A 88 -6.31 17.62 1.70
C GLY A 88 -6.08 17.90 0.20
N ALA A 89 -6.03 19.19 -0.14
CA ALA A 89 -5.71 19.63 -1.50
C ALA A 89 -4.23 19.31 -1.89
N ASP A 90 -3.38 19.20 -0.90
CA ASP A 90 -1.96 18.91 -1.00
C ASP A 90 -1.62 17.41 -1.02
N GLU A 91 -2.63 16.56 -1.00
CA GLU A 91 -2.47 15.10 -1.09
C GLU A 91 -2.64 14.61 -2.52
N ASP A 92 -2.13 13.45 -2.81
CA ASP A 92 -2.14 12.81 -4.12
C ASP A 92 -2.60 11.35 -4.05
N CYS A 93 -2.86 10.77 -5.21
CA CYS A 93 -3.20 9.37 -5.40
C CYS A 93 -2.09 8.70 -6.23
N SER A 94 -0.94 8.42 -5.60
CA SER A 94 0.14 7.67 -6.25
C SER A 94 0.01 6.18 -6.00
N CYS A 95 0.59 5.36 -6.88
CA CYS A 95 0.55 3.90 -6.82
C CYS A 95 -0.87 3.38 -6.49
N PRO A 96 -1.90 3.75 -7.27
CA PRO A 96 -3.25 3.27 -7.01
C PRO A 96 -3.32 1.76 -7.23
N ASP A 97 -3.96 1.04 -6.32
CA ASP A 97 -4.28 -0.39 -6.46
C ASP A 97 -5.77 -0.57 -6.21
N PHE A 98 -6.50 -1.06 -7.22
CA PHE A 98 -7.96 -1.14 -7.21
C PHE A 98 -8.44 -2.57 -7.42
N PHE A 99 -9.30 -3.04 -6.52
CA PHE A 99 -9.80 -4.42 -6.56
C PHE A 99 -11.14 -4.59 -5.84
N PRO A 100 -11.94 -5.63 -6.21
CA PRO A 100 -13.11 -6.04 -5.46
C PRO A 100 -12.72 -6.74 -4.14
N LEU A 101 -13.50 -6.50 -3.09
CA LEU A 101 -13.34 -7.15 -1.79
C LEU A 101 -14.72 -7.35 -1.13
N GLY A 102 -15.20 -8.60 -1.09
CA GLY A 102 -16.57 -8.89 -0.68
C GLY A 102 -17.59 -8.26 -1.63
N ASP A 103 -18.52 -7.50 -1.07
CA ASP A 103 -19.53 -6.74 -1.82
C ASP A 103 -19.12 -5.30 -2.14
N LYS A 104 -17.89 -4.93 -1.81
CA LYS A 104 -17.31 -3.60 -1.99
C LYS A 104 -16.11 -3.65 -2.93
N HIS A 105 -15.57 -2.46 -3.20
CA HIS A 105 -14.28 -2.28 -3.86
C HIS A 105 -13.36 -1.46 -2.96
N VAL A 106 -12.08 -1.71 -3.10
CA VAL A 106 -11.02 -0.99 -2.40
C VAL A 106 -10.16 -0.26 -3.41
N LEU A 107 -9.85 0.99 -3.13
CA LEU A 107 -8.80 1.75 -3.78
C LEU A 107 -7.73 2.04 -2.72
N MET A 108 -6.59 1.36 -2.80
CA MET A 108 -5.39 1.71 -2.03
C MET A 108 -4.59 2.74 -2.81
N PHE A 109 -3.97 3.66 -2.12
CA PHE A 109 -3.14 4.70 -2.75
C PHE A 109 -2.13 5.28 -1.77
N ILE A 110 -1.19 6.02 -2.30
CA ILE A 110 -0.22 6.77 -1.52
C ILE A 110 -0.53 8.25 -1.63
N SER A 111 -0.55 8.91 -0.47
CA SER A 111 -0.30 10.33 -0.37
C SER A 111 1.17 10.54 0.02
N HIS A 112 1.93 11.30 -0.77
CA HIS A 112 3.32 11.62 -0.44
C HIS A 112 3.45 12.34 0.91
N ASN A 113 2.40 13.06 1.33
CA ASN A 113 2.37 13.79 2.58
C ASN A 113 1.91 12.95 3.79
N LYS A 114 1.10 11.89 3.55
CA LYS A 114 0.42 11.15 4.63
C LYS A 114 0.69 9.65 4.62
N GLY A 115 1.40 9.12 3.63
CA GLY A 115 1.69 7.70 3.48
C GLY A 115 0.53 6.91 2.86
N THR A 116 0.53 5.62 3.10
CA THR A 116 -0.40 4.68 2.47
C THR A 116 -1.79 4.75 3.09
N GLN A 117 -2.79 4.93 2.23
CA GLN A 117 -4.19 5.09 2.60
C GLN A 117 -5.07 4.17 1.76
N TYR A 118 -6.35 4.06 2.12
CA TYR A 118 -7.33 3.33 1.33
C TYR A 118 -8.71 3.97 1.42
N TYR A 119 -9.48 3.76 0.37
CA TYR A 119 -10.92 3.94 0.36
C TYR A 119 -11.62 2.59 0.20
N ILE A 120 -12.76 2.44 0.85
CA ILE A 120 -13.73 1.36 0.60
C ILE A 120 -14.99 2.01 0.06
N GLY A 121 -15.56 1.44 -1.01
CA GLY A 121 -16.74 2.03 -1.63
C GLY A 121 -17.38 1.15 -2.69
N ARG A 122 -18.15 1.78 -3.56
CA ARG A 122 -18.86 1.14 -4.68
C ARG A 122 -18.20 1.51 -6.01
N TYR A 123 -18.15 0.54 -6.90
CA TYR A 123 -17.77 0.75 -8.31
C TYR A 123 -19.02 0.58 -9.17
N GLU A 124 -19.47 1.65 -9.80
CA GLU A 124 -20.66 1.68 -10.62
C GLU A 124 -20.45 2.61 -11.82
N GLY A 125 -20.82 2.16 -13.02
CA GLY A 125 -20.74 2.98 -14.23
C GLY A 125 -19.33 3.48 -14.54
N GLU A 126 -18.34 2.61 -14.41
CA GLU A 126 -16.92 2.93 -14.64
C GLU A 126 -16.37 4.00 -13.66
N LYS A 127 -17.02 4.22 -12.51
CA LYS A 127 -16.63 5.23 -11.53
C LYS A 127 -16.61 4.65 -10.12
N PHE A 128 -15.65 5.10 -9.31
CA PHE A 128 -15.54 4.71 -7.90
C PHE A 128 -16.14 5.77 -6.98
N TYR A 129 -16.94 5.32 -6.03
CA TYR A 129 -17.64 6.14 -5.02
C TYR A 129 -17.20 5.71 -3.63
N PRO A 130 -16.25 6.40 -3.00
CA PRO A 130 -15.77 6.04 -1.68
C PRO A 130 -16.83 6.31 -0.60
N GLU A 131 -16.94 5.37 0.32
CA GLU A 131 -17.86 5.43 1.47
C GLU A 131 -17.11 5.50 2.79
N ARG A 132 -15.89 4.96 2.82
CA ARG A 132 -15.00 4.94 3.98
C ARG A 132 -13.56 5.24 3.58
N HIS A 133 -12.78 5.72 4.55
CA HIS A 133 -11.37 6.00 4.42
C HIS A 133 -10.61 5.44 5.62
N GLY A 134 -9.38 5.00 5.40
CA GLY A 134 -8.48 4.55 6.45
C GLY A 134 -7.02 4.59 6.02
N ARG A 135 -6.14 4.21 6.95
CA ARG A 135 -4.72 4.11 6.73
C ARG A 135 -4.27 2.66 6.78
N LEU A 136 -3.28 2.30 5.97
CA LEU A 136 -2.69 0.96 5.92
C LEU A 136 -1.51 0.80 6.88
N ASN A 137 -0.95 1.89 7.37
CA ASN A 137 0.16 1.89 8.31
C ASN A 137 -0.06 2.90 9.44
N TRP A 138 0.59 2.66 10.56
CA TRP A 138 0.63 3.61 11.67
C TRP A 138 1.38 4.88 11.28
N PRO A 139 0.99 6.05 11.81
CA PRO A 139 1.72 7.30 11.60
C PRO A 139 3.20 7.16 11.99
N GLY A 140 4.08 7.73 11.17
CA GLY A 140 5.53 7.72 11.40
C GLY A 140 6.29 6.53 10.79
N GLY A 141 5.61 5.50 10.32
CA GLY A 141 6.23 4.41 9.57
C GLY A 141 6.18 4.68 8.06
N PRO A 142 7.33 4.83 7.37
CA PRO A 142 7.33 5.05 5.93
C PRO A 142 7.03 3.74 5.18
N SER A 143 5.78 3.55 4.80
CA SER A 143 5.32 2.44 3.96
C SER A 143 4.74 3.03 2.67
N PHE A 144 5.25 2.59 1.52
CA PHE A 144 4.90 3.13 0.21
C PHE A 144 4.71 2.02 -0.84
N ALA A 145 4.20 2.38 -2.02
CA ALA A 145 4.09 1.54 -3.20
C ALA A 145 3.48 0.17 -2.87
N GLN A 146 2.32 0.18 -2.22
CA GLN A 146 1.57 -1.03 -1.96
C GLN A 146 1.00 -1.58 -3.27
N GLU A 147 1.12 -2.88 -3.42
CA GLU A 147 0.58 -3.64 -4.53
C GLU A 147 -0.04 -4.92 -4.04
N SER A 148 -1.12 -5.35 -4.65
CA SER A 148 -1.82 -6.57 -4.27
C SER A 148 -2.14 -7.48 -5.45
N LEU A 149 -2.31 -8.76 -5.14
CA LEU A 149 -2.77 -9.76 -6.09
C LEU A 149 -3.81 -10.69 -5.44
N LEU A 150 -4.64 -11.28 -6.28
CA LEU A 150 -5.52 -12.37 -5.88
C LEU A 150 -4.79 -13.70 -6.09
N ASP A 151 -4.58 -14.46 -5.01
CA ASP A 151 -3.90 -15.75 -5.12
C ASP A 151 -4.86 -16.89 -5.54
N ALA A 152 -4.30 -18.08 -5.79
CA ALA A 152 -5.07 -19.24 -6.20
C ALA A 152 -6.07 -19.74 -5.13
N LYS A 153 -5.95 -19.32 -3.87
CA LYS A 153 -6.89 -19.61 -2.79
C LYS A 153 -8.01 -18.55 -2.68
N GLY A 154 -8.01 -17.54 -3.55
CA GLY A 154 -8.97 -16.43 -3.51
C GLY A 154 -8.67 -15.39 -2.43
N ARG A 155 -7.46 -15.37 -1.85
CA ARG A 155 -7.05 -14.36 -0.90
C ARG A 155 -6.44 -13.17 -1.62
N ARG A 156 -6.74 -11.94 -1.18
CA ARG A 156 -6.04 -10.74 -1.62
C ARG A 156 -4.78 -10.58 -0.79
N ILE A 157 -3.63 -10.82 -1.41
CA ILE A 157 -2.31 -10.71 -0.77
C ILE A 157 -1.67 -9.40 -1.19
N PHE A 158 -1.10 -8.64 -0.24
CA PHE A 158 -0.43 -7.39 -0.55
C PHE A 158 0.95 -7.28 0.09
N TRP A 159 1.76 -6.47 -0.54
CA TRP A 159 3.08 -6.03 -0.08
C TRP A 159 3.16 -4.52 -0.14
N ALA A 160 4.16 -3.97 0.55
CA ALA A 160 4.52 -2.57 0.46
C ALA A 160 6.03 -2.41 0.57
N TRP A 161 6.55 -1.33 0.03
CA TRP A 161 7.92 -0.93 0.27
C TRP A 161 8.02 -0.28 1.64
N LEU A 162 8.84 -0.84 2.52
CA LEU A 162 9.23 -0.24 3.79
C LEU A 162 10.45 0.63 3.54
N CYS A 163 10.25 1.94 3.55
CA CYS A 163 11.28 2.91 3.23
C CYS A 163 12.38 2.93 4.28
N GLU A 164 13.50 3.47 3.88
CA GLU A 164 14.72 3.50 4.65
C GLU A 164 14.76 4.71 5.58
N SER A 165 15.19 4.52 6.81
CA SER A 165 15.45 5.60 7.78
C SER A 165 16.94 5.85 8.04
N ARG A 166 17.84 5.00 7.50
CA ARG A 166 19.28 5.23 7.55
C ARG A 166 19.68 6.41 6.68
N THR A 167 20.84 6.99 6.95
CA THR A 167 21.36 8.08 6.11
C THR A 167 21.59 7.61 4.66
N ARG A 168 21.60 8.55 3.73
CA ARG A 168 21.84 8.26 2.32
C ARG A 168 23.21 7.61 2.10
N GLU A 169 24.23 8.04 2.85
CA GLU A 169 25.58 7.46 2.82
C GLU A 169 25.58 6.00 3.25
N ALA A 170 24.84 5.67 4.31
CA ALA A 170 24.72 4.29 4.79
C ALA A 170 23.98 3.41 3.76
N GLN A 171 22.96 3.92 3.09
CA GLN A 171 22.26 3.22 2.02
C GLN A 171 23.18 2.94 0.84
N PHE A 172 23.92 3.95 0.37
CA PHE A 172 24.87 3.78 -0.75
C PHE A 172 25.99 2.80 -0.41
N SER A 173 26.58 2.90 0.78
CA SER A 173 27.65 2.00 1.19
C SER A 173 27.20 0.54 1.35
N SER A 174 25.93 0.32 1.69
CA SER A 174 25.34 -1.02 1.79
C SER A 174 24.96 -1.61 0.44
N GLY A 175 24.81 -0.79 -0.62
CA GLY A 175 24.35 -1.20 -1.95
C GLY A 175 22.86 -1.53 -2.04
N TRP A 176 22.05 -1.19 -1.03
CA TRP A 176 20.61 -1.39 -1.02
C TRP A 176 19.89 -0.35 -0.15
N SER A 177 18.60 -0.15 -0.41
CA SER A 177 17.74 0.76 0.31
C SER A 177 16.32 0.24 0.41
N GLY A 178 15.76 0.27 1.64
CA GLY A 178 14.43 -0.24 1.94
C GLY A 178 14.30 -1.76 1.80
N VAL A 179 13.18 -2.27 2.20
CA VAL A 179 12.83 -3.69 2.09
C VAL A 179 11.37 -3.85 1.70
N MET A 180 11.03 -4.98 1.08
CA MET A 180 9.65 -5.36 0.87
C MET A 180 9.04 -5.82 2.20
N SER A 181 7.81 -5.43 2.50
CA SER A 181 7.10 -5.92 3.67
C SER A 181 6.85 -7.42 3.59
N LEU A 182 6.61 -8.06 4.72
CA LEU A 182 6.06 -9.42 4.71
C LEU A 182 4.69 -9.44 3.99
N PRO A 183 4.34 -10.54 3.30
CA PRO A 183 3.02 -10.70 2.68
C PRO A 183 1.92 -10.72 3.73
N ARG A 184 0.81 -10.02 3.43
CA ARG A 184 -0.35 -9.89 4.31
C ARG A 184 -1.63 -10.09 3.52
N VAL A 185 -2.62 -10.70 4.15
CA VAL A 185 -3.97 -10.87 3.60
C VAL A 185 -4.81 -9.68 3.97
N ILE A 186 -5.54 -9.14 2.99
CA ILE A 186 -6.56 -8.11 3.19
C ILE A 186 -7.93 -8.77 3.17
N SER A 187 -8.75 -8.44 4.14
CA SER A 187 -10.17 -8.81 4.20
C SER A 187 -11.00 -7.66 4.77
N LEU A 188 -12.33 -7.75 4.65
CA LEU A 188 -13.23 -6.84 5.34
C LEU A 188 -13.49 -7.36 6.75
N ALA A 189 -13.38 -6.48 7.75
CA ALA A 189 -13.84 -6.72 9.09
C ALA A 189 -15.36 -6.50 9.19
N ASP A 190 -16.00 -7.03 10.25
CA ASP A 190 -17.45 -6.90 10.48
C ASP A 190 -17.92 -5.44 10.61
N ASP A 191 -17.04 -4.56 11.07
CA ASP A 191 -17.29 -3.12 11.15
C ASP A 191 -17.13 -2.38 9.81
N GLY A 192 -16.77 -3.11 8.75
CA GLY A 192 -16.54 -2.60 7.40
C GLY A 192 -15.22 -1.84 7.21
N THR A 193 -14.24 -2.03 8.09
CA THR A 193 -12.86 -1.58 7.90
C THR A 193 -12.02 -2.68 7.25
N LEU A 194 -10.80 -2.36 6.80
CA LEU A 194 -9.85 -3.39 6.36
C LEU A 194 -9.24 -4.10 7.57
N ARG A 195 -9.30 -5.41 7.53
CA ARG A 195 -8.50 -6.30 8.36
C ARG A 195 -7.28 -6.74 7.58
N ILE A 196 -6.11 -6.67 8.21
CA ILE A 196 -4.82 -6.94 7.59
C ILE A 196 -4.06 -7.90 8.48
N ASP A 197 -3.95 -9.15 8.04
CA ASP A 197 -3.29 -10.21 8.80
C ASP A 197 -2.06 -10.74 8.05
N PRO A 198 -1.00 -11.20 8.74
CA PRO A 198 0.07 -11.96 8.12
C PRO A 198 -0.48 -13.20 7.40
N VAL A 199 0.14 -13.60 6.28
CA VAL A 199 -0.28 -14.84 5.60
C VAL A 199 -0.03 -16.07 6.47
N GLU A 200 -0.88 -17.08 6.34
CA GLU A 200 -0.82 -18.33 7.11
C GLU A 200 0.45 -19.16 6.89
N GLU A 201 1.20 -18.86 5.85
CA GLU A 201 2.45 -19.54 5.50
C GLU A 201 3.66 -19.06 6.34
N LEU A 202 3.63 -17.85 6.91
CA LEU A 202 4.74 -17.30 7.70
C LEU A 202 5.14 -18.15 8.91
N PRO A 203 4.22 -18.78 9.66
CA PRO A 203 4.57 -19.68 10.75
C PRO A 203 5.54 -20.79 10.37
N ALA A 204 5.61 -21.19 9.10
CA ALA A 204 6.59 -22.19 8.65
C ALA A 204 8.06 -21.72 8.78
N LEU A 205 8.28 -20.41 8.90
CA LEU A 205 9.61 -19.82 9.10
C LEU A 205 10.01 -19.75 10.57
N ARG A 206 9.10 -20.04 11.50
CA ARG A 206 9.34 -19.93 12.94
C ARG A 206 10.35 -20.97 13.41
N GLN A 207 11.37 -20.50 14.13
CA GLN A 207 12.41 -21.33 14.74
C GLN A 207 12.72 -20.81 16.15
N ASN A 208 13.37 -21.62 16.96
CA ASN A 208 13.91 -21.22 18.26
C ASN A 208 12.87 -20.56 19.17
N HIS A 209 11.65 -21.11 19.23
CA HIS A 209 10.57 -20.56 20.06
C HIS A 209 11.02 -20.37 21.51
N ARG A 210 10.71 -19.18 22.06
CA ARG A 210 10.88 -18.81 23.48
C ARG A 210 9.57 -18.29 23.99
N GLN A 211 9.28 -18.52 25.25
CA GLN A 211 8.07 -18.04 25.90
C GLN A 211 8.38 -17.58 27.31
N ARG A 212 7.88 -16.43 27.65
CA ARG A 212 7.81 -15.92 29.05
C ARG A 212 6.35 -15.67 29.39
N ARG A 213 5.99 -15.92 30.63
CA ARG A 213 4.65 -15.67 31.17
C ARG A 213 4.76 -14.93 32.49
N ASP A 214 3.70 -14.24 32.85
CA ASP A 214 3.54 -13.62 34.17
C ASP A 214 4.65 -12.63 34.52
N LEU A 215 5.09 -11.85 33.52
CA LEU A 215 6.04 -10.76 33.69
C LEU A 215 5.32 -9.58 34.32
N ALA A 216 5.63 -9.29 35.57
CA ALA A 216 5.13 -8.12 36.28
C ALA A 216 6.18 -6.99 36.24
N LEU A 217 5.80 -5.83 35.70
CA LEU A 217 6.64 -4.64 35.68
C LEU A 217 6.13 -3.64 36.71
N ALA A 218 7.02 -3.15 37.56
CA ALA A 218 6.72 -2.02 38.43
C ALA A 218 6.61 -0.72 37.62
N ASP A 219 5.98 0.30 38.19
CA ASP A 219 5.88 1.60 37.54
C ASP A 219 7.27 2.18 37.24
N GLY A 220 7.45 2.64 35.99
CA GLY A 220 8.72 3.16 35.49
C GLY A 220 9.83 2.12 35.29
N ALA A 221 9.59 0.83 35.54
CA ALA A 221 10.59 -0.21 35.37
C ALA A 221 10.73 -0.68 33.92
N GLU A 222 11.92 -1.07 33.53
CA GLU A 222 12.25 -1.78 32.29
C GLU A 222 12.89 -3.14 32.64
N GLN A 223 12.50 -4.16 31.90
CA GLN A 223 13.09 -5.50 32.07
C GLN A 223 13.62 -6.01 30.74
N GLY A 224 14.93 -6.31 30.69
CA GLY A 224 15.55 -6.98 29.55
C GLY A 224 15.12 -8.43 29.44
N LEU A 225 14.91 -8.89 28.20
CA LEU A 225 14.67 -10.29 27.84
C LEU A 225 15.91 -10.81 27.08
N GLU A 226 17.00 -11.01 27.79
CA GLU A 226 18.32 -11.37 27.20
C GLU A 226 18.29 -12.69 26.37
N GLU A 227 17.36 -13.58 26.70
CA GLU A 227 17.17 -14.82 25.98
C GLU A 227 16.45 -14.65 24.62
N VAL A 228 15.90 -13.44 24.37
CA VAL A 228 15.25 -13.08 23.12
C VAL A 228 16.15 -12.12 22.36
N ALA A 229 17.06 -12.69 21.57
CA ALA A 229 18.01 -11.93 20.77
C ALA A 229 18.03 -12.44 19.33
N GLY A 230 18.22 -11.52 18.38
CA GLY A 230 18.33 -11.82 16.96
C GLY A 230 17.98 -10.60 16.10
N ASP A 231 18.30 -10.71 14.84
CA ASP A 231 18.03 -9.69 13.81
C ASP A 231 16.76 -9.99 12.98
N CYS A 232 16.21 -11.21 13.17
CA CYS A 232 15.03 -11.71 12.46
C CYS A 232 14.08 -12.34 13.50
N LEU A 233 13.16 -11.55 14.05
CA LEU A 233 12.29 -11.95 15.17
C LEU A 233 10.81 -11.78 14.82
N GLU A 234 10.00 -12.72 15.30
CA GLU A 234 8.55 -12.55 15.47
C GLU A 234 8.25 -12.48 16.96
N LEU A 235 7.54 -11.43 17.39
CA LEU A 235 7.15 -11.22 18.76
C LEU A 235 5.63 -11.22 18.85
N VAL A 236 5.09 -12.07 19.74
CA VAL A 236 3.67 -12.11 20.07
C VAL A 236 3.54 -11.80 21.56
N LEU A 237 2.80 -10.74 21.89
CA LEU A 237 2.69 -10.22 23.24
C LEU A 237 1.23 -10.05 23.63
N ASP A 238 0.89 -10.61 24.79
CA ASP A 238 -0.35 -10.32 25.50
C ASP A 238 -0.02 -9.39 26.67
N ILE A 239 -0.55 -8.19 26.65
CA ILE A 239 -0.28 -7.17 27.66
C ILE A 239 -1.57 -6.83 28.38
N GLU A 240 -1.59 -7.00 29.70
CA GLU A 240 -2.62 -6.43 30.56
C GLU A 240 -2.25 -4.96 30.81
N PRO A 241 -3.02 -4.00 30.24
CA PRO A 241 -2.66 -2.59 30.39
C PRO A 241 -2.84 -2.14 31.84
N PRO A 242 -1.97 -1.26 32.37
CA PRO A 242 -2.22 -0.65 33.66
C PRO A 242 -3.48 0.22 33.60
N GLY A 243 -4.13 0.40 34.73
CA GLY A 243 -5.32 1.26 34.82
C GLY A 243 -5.07 2.72 34.45
N ALA A 244 -3.81 3.19 34.54
CA ALA A 244 -3.31 4.46 34.04
C ALA A 244 -1.83 4.30 33.68
N GLY A 245 -1.37 4.99 32.63
CA GLY A 245 0.02 4.97 32.20
C GLY A 245 0.21 4.36 30.82
N VAL A 246 1.48 4.25 30.38
CA VAL A 246 1.89 3.72 29.10
C VAL A 246 2.78 2.50 29.33
N CYS A 247 2.50 1.42 28.62
CA CYS A 247 3.36 0.23 28.59
C CYS A 247 3.67 -0.13 27.13
N GLY A 248 4.76 -0.85 26.91
CA GLY A 248 5.16 -1.24 25.57
C GLY A 248 6.41 -2.09 25.55
N ILE A 249 6.95 -2.30 24.36
CA ILE A 249 8.19 -3.05 24.12
C ILE A 249 9.19 -2.18 23.38
N LYS A 250 10.43 -2.28 23.79
CA LYS A 250 11.60 -1.73 23.07
C LYS A 250 12.24 -2.86 22.26
N VAL A 251 12.44 -2.64 20.99
CA VAL A 251 13.10 -3.59 20.08
C VAL A 251 14.35 -2.95 19.48
N ARG A 252 15.33 -3.76 19.09
CA ARG A 252 16.59 -3.31 18.50
C ARG A 252 17.33 -2.28 19.38
N CYS A 253 17.30 -2.51 20.67
CA CYS A 253 18.02 -1.67 21.63
C CYS A 253 19.51 -2.01 21.59
N SER A 254 20.37 -0.96 21.66
CA SER A 254 21.77 -1.10 22.00
C SER A 254 21.94 -1.03 23.52
N PRO A 255 22.98 -1.67 24.09
CA PRO A 255 23.33 -1.48 25.50
C PRO A 255 23.78 -0.06 25.86
N ASP A 256 24.10 0.76 24.83
CA ASP A 256 24.64 2.11 24.92
C ASP A 256 23.58 3.19 24.69
#